data_bd41122f0f765027cfc27c4e4a41953c
#
_entry.id   bd41122f0f765027cfc27c4e4a41953c
#
_cell.length_a   1.000
_cell.length_b   1.000
_cell.length_c   1.000
_cell.angle_alpha   90.00
_cell.angle_beta   90.00
_cell.angle_gamma   90.00
#
_symmetry.space_group_name_H-M   'P 1'
#
loop_
_entity.id
_entity.type
_entity.pdbx_description
1 polymer ?
#
loop_
_entity_poly.entity_id
_entity_poly.type
_entity_poly.pdbx_seq_one_letter_code
_entity_poly.pdbx_strand_id
1 'polypeptide(L)'
;MAKKVLIVEDNELNLRLFRDLLEAHGAEVRTIRDAREALEAIRGFLPQLVIMDIQLPHISGVELIRMMKDDPLLDAIPVMAVTAYAGKGDEGRVRQAGADAYVSKPISVSRFVTAVEGLAGPLGGGFKQAG
;
A
#
# COMPACT_ATOMS: atom_id res chain seq x y z
N MET A 1 -18.26 2.20 -7.39
CA MET A 1 -17.32 1.18 -7.77
C MET A 1 -16.26 1.01 -6.72
N ALA A 2 -15.86 -0.18 -6.51
CA ALA A 2 -14.84 -0.45 -5.50
C ALA A 2 -13.48 0.02 -5.98
N LYS A 3 -12.69 0.57 -5.08
CA LYS A 3 -11.32 0.93 -5.39
C LYS A 3 -10.45 -0.33 -5.30
N LYS A 4 -9.50 -0.44 -6.20
CA LYS A 4 -8.58 -1.56 -6.19
C LYS A 4 -7.33 -1.17 -5.40
N VAL A 5 -7.01 -1.97 -4.41
CA VAL A 5 -5.83 -1.73 -3.57
C VAL A 5 -4.97 -2.99 -3.60
N LEU A 6 -3.68 -2.84 -3.86
CA LEU A 6 -2.76 -3.96 -3.84
C LEU A 6 -1.83 -3.80 -2.64
N ILE A 7 -1.68 -4.85 -1.86
CA ILE A 7 -0.85 -4.84 -0.67
C ILE A 7 0.34 -5.75 -0.87
N VAL A 8 1.55 -5.22 -0.68
CA VAL A 8 2.78 -6.03 -0.69
C VAL A 8 3.29 -6.09 0.74
N GLU A 9 3.18 -7.26 1.35
CA GLU A 9 3.49 -7.43 2.76
C GLU A 9 3.84 -8.90 3.00
N ASP A 10 5.00 -9.20 3.56
CA ASP A 10 5.40 -10.59 3.77
C ASP A 10 4.90 -11.17 5.09
N ASN A 11 4.52 -10.34 6.05
CA ASN A 11 3.98 -10.82 7.32
C ASN A 11 2.51 -11.13 7.14
N GLU A 12 2.16 -12.39 7.28
CA GLU A 12 0.80 -12.84 6.99
C GLU A 12 -0.24 -12.18 7.88
N LEU A 13 0.08 -11.96 9.13
CA LEU A 13 -0.87 -11.37 10.06
C LEU A 13 -1.19 -9.93 9.68
N ASN A 14 -0.18 -9.14 9.35
CA ASN A 14 -0.39 -7.76 8.92
C ASN A 14 -1.14 -7.71 7.60
N LEU A 15 -0.80 -8.61 6.68
CA LEU A 15 -1.44 -8.65 5.39
C LEU A 15 -2.93 -8.92 5.53
N ARG A 16 -3.29 -9.88 6.37
CA ARG A 16 -4.69 -10.21 6.59
C ARG A 16 -5.44 -9.08 7.26
N LEU A 17 -4.81 -8.42 8.23
CA LEU A 17 -5.42 -7.31 8.93
C LEU A 17 -5.74 -6.18 7.94
N PHE A 18 -4.77 -5.79 7.13
CA PHE A 18 -4.96 -4.72 6.16
C PHE A 18 -6.02 -5.09 5.13
N ARG A 19 -5.94 -6.33 4.62
CA ARG A 19 -6.91 -6.79 3.63
C ARG A 19 -8.33 -6.78 4.18
N ASP A 20 -8.52 -7.37 5.36
CA ASP A 20 -9.85 -7.48 5.93
C ASP A 20 -10.45 -6.11 6.22
N LEU A 21 -9.61 -5.19 6.70
CA LEU A 21 -10.05 -3.86 7.02
C LEU A 21 -10.49 -3.12 5.77
N LEU A 22 -9.71 -3.20 4.71
CA LEU A 22 -10.03 -2.49 3.46
C LEU A 22 -11.23 -3.12 2.77
N GLU A 23 -11.33 -4.44 2.80
CA GLU A 23 -12.51 -5.10 2.21
C GLU A 23 -13.77 -4.75 2.97
N ALA A 24 -13.67 -4.60 4.28
CA ALA A 24 -14.83 -4.18 5.07
C ALA A 24 -15.31 -2.79 4.69
N HIS A 25 -14.43 -1.96 4.14
CA HIS A 25 -14.77 -0.62 3.67
C HIS A 25 -15.10 -0.59 2.17
N GLY A 26 -15.21 -1.75 1.55
CA GLY A 26 -15.67 -1.83 0.17
C GLY A 26 -14.58 -1.91 -0.89
N ALA A 27 -13.31 -1.99 -0.51
CA ALA A 27 -12.23 -2.07 -1.49
C ALA A 27 -12.11 -3.47 -2.08
N GLU A 28 -11.60 -3.53 -3.30
CA GLU A 28 -11.22 -4.79 -3.91
C GLU A 28 -9.72 -4.94 -3.68
N VAL A 29 -9.29 -5.95 -2.95
CA VAL A 29 -7.91 -6.06 -2.48
C VAL A 29 -7.22 -7.25 -3.10
N ARG A 30 -5.99 -7.04 -3.56
CA ARG A 30 -5.10 -8.12 -3.97
C ARG A 30 -3.88 -8.08 -3.07
N THR A 31 -3.41 -9.25 -2.64
CA THR A 31 -2.29 -9.33 -1.72
C THR A 31 -1.13 -10.07 -2.34
N ILE A 32 0.09 -9.58 -2.13
CA ILE A 32 1.31 -10.19 -2.62
C ILE A 32 2.26 -10.31 -1.44
N ARG A 33 2.75 -11.50 -1.20
CA ARG A 33 3.68 -11.73 -0.09
C ARG A 33 5.15 -11.72 -0.53
N ASP A 34 5.40 -12.01 -1.80
CA ASP A 34 6.76 -12.10 -2.31
C ASP A 34 7.06 -10.88 -3.16
N ALA A 35 8.06 -10.10 -2.73
CA ALA A 35 8.44 -8.87 -3.42
C ALA A 35 8.78 -9.11 -4.88
N ARG A 36 9.30 -10.29 -5.20
CA ARG A 36 9.70 -10.60 -6.58
C ARG A 36 8.52 -10.68 -7.54
N GLU A 37 7.32 -10.87 -7.01
CA GLU A 37 6.11 -10.95 -7.83
C GLU A 37 5.35 -9.65 -7.88
N ALA A 38 5.82 -8.64 -7.15
CA ALA A 38 5.02 -7.43 -6.94
C ALA A 38 4.79 -6.63 -8.21
N LEU A 39 5.82 -6.37 -8.99
CA LEU A 39 5.67 -5.51 -10.17
C LEU A 39 4.74 -6.12 -11.20
N GLU A 40 4.85 -7.42 -11.42
CA GLU A 40 3.97 -8.08 -12.37
C GLU A 40 2.54 -8.05 -11.90
N ALA A 41 2.32 -8.25 -10.61
CA ALA A 41 0.98 -8.20 -10.05
C ALA A 41 0.39 -6.80 -10.15
N ILE A 42 1.20 -5.77 -9.91
CA ILE A 42 0.73 -4.39 -10.02
C ILE A 42 0.34 -4.08 -11.46
N ARG A 43 1.15 -4.52 -12.43
CA ARG A 43 0.83 -4.29 -13.84
C ARG A 43 -0.46 -5.00 -14.24
N GLY A 44 -0.67 -6.20 -13.73
CA GLY A 44 -1.87 -6.95 -14.08
C GLY A 44 -3.12 -6.44 -13.42
N PHE A 45 -3.02 -5.93 -12.21
CA PHE A 45 -4.18 -5.49 -11.45
C PHE A 45 -4.49 -4.01 -11.68
N LEU A 46 -3.48 -3.20 -11.92
CA LEU A 46 -3.58 -1.74 -12.08
C LEU A 46 -4.39 -1.13 -10.95
N PRO A 47 -3.90 -1.22 -9.71
CA PRO A 47 -4.65 -0.71 -8.57
C PRO A 47 -4.65 0.81 -8.52
N GLN A 48 -5.56 1.37 -7.73
CA GLN A 48 -5.60 2.80 -7.47
C GLN A 48 -4.70 3.18 -6.30
N LEU A 49 -4.18 2.20 -5.58
CA LEU A 49 -3.24 2.44 -4.48
C LEU A 49 -2.44 1.17 -4.24
N VAL A 50 -1.15 1.32 -4.00
CA VAL A 50 -0.30 0.22 -3.53
C VAL A 50 0.13 0.53 -2.11
N ILE A 51 -0.09 -0.42 -1.21
CA ILE A 51 0.42 -0.36 0.15
C ILE A 51 1.64 -1.25 0.20
N MET A 52 2.80 -0.66 0.49
CA MET A 52 4.08 -1.33 0.34
C MET A 52 4.82 -1.39 1.67
N ASP A 53 5.08 -2.59 2.15
CA ASP A 53 5.96 -2.77 3.29
C ASP A 53 7.38 -2.46 2.83
N ILE A 54 8.09 -1.69 3.60
CA ILE A 54 9.45 -1.30 3.23
C ILE A 54 10.44 -2.41 3.53
N GLN A 55 10.18 -3.21 4.57
CA GLN A 55 11.11 -4.23 4.99
C GLN A 55 10.72 -5.59 4.44
N LEU A 56 10.96 -5.79 3.17
CA LEU A 56 10.65 -7.05 2.51
C LEU A 56 11.92 -7.84 2.24
N PRO A 57 11.85 -9.17 2.27
CA PRO A 57 13.00 -9.97 1.84
C PRO A 57 13.15 -9.90 0.33
N HIS A 58 14.32 -10.17 -0.15
CA HIS A 58 14.71 -10.25 -1.57
C HIS A 58 14.82 -8.88 -2.23
N ILE A 59 13.77 -8.10 -2.30
CA ILE A 59 13.81 -6.78 -2.89
C ILE A 59 13.20 -5.83 -1.88
N SER A 60 13.88 -4.75 -1.56
CA SER A 60 13.34 -3.82 -0.57
C SER A 60 12.15 -3.04 -1.14
N GLY A 61 11.29 -2.58 -0.25
CA GLY A 61 10.15 -1.76 -0.68
C GLY A 61 10.60 -0.49 -1.37
N VAL A 62 11.73 0.09 -0.94
CA VAL A 62 12.26 1.30 -1.58
C VAL A 62 12.61 1.04 -3.03
N GLU A 63 13.24 -0.09 -3.32
CA GLU A 63 13.57 -0.45 -4.69
C GLU A 63 12.33 -0.68 -5.52
N LEU A 64 11.34 -1.34 -4.96
CA LEU A 64 10.09 -1.57 -5.68
C LEU A 64 9.38 -0.27 -6.01
N ILE A 65 9.40 0.68 -5.09
CA ILE A 65 8.79 1.99 -5.34
C ILE A 65 9.51 2.69 -6.48
N ARG A 66 10.85 2.64 -6.49
CA ARG A 66 11.61 3.24 -7.59
C ARG A 66 11.28 2.61 -8.91
N MET A 67 11.16 1.28 -8.95
CA MET A 67 10.81 0.57 -10.16
C MET A 67 9.43 0.96 -10.66
N MET A 68 8.48 1.14 -9.75
CA MET A 68 7.15 1.60 -10.12
C MET A 68 7.21 3.00 -10.73
N LYS A 69 7.96 3.89 -10.10
CA LYS A 69 8.01 5.28 -10.56
C LYS A 69 8.79 5.45 -11.87
N ASP A 70 9.63 4.47 -12.20
CA ASP A 70 10.33 4.46 -13.47
C ASP A 70 9.51 3.83 -14.60
N ASP A 71 8.38 3.23 -14.29
CA ASP A 71 7.55 2.54 -15.28
C ASP A 71 6.40 3.46 -15.68
N PRO A 72 6.30 3.89 -16.93
CA PRO A 72 5.24 4.83 -17.34
C PRO A 72 3.84 4.31 -17.12
N LEU A 73 3.65 2.98 -17.03
CA LEU A 73 2.34 2.43 -16.76
C LEU A 73 1.98 2.54 -15.29
N LEU A 74 2.96 2.65 -14.41
CA LEU A 74 2.74 2.55 -12.97
C LEU A 74 3.05 3.84 -12.22
N ASP A 75 3.73 4.79 -12.84
CA ASP A 75 4.28 5.93 -12.12
C ASP A 75 3.21 6.85 -11.52
N ALA A 76 1.99 6.81 -12.02
CA ALA A 76 0.93 7.63 -11.48
C ALA A 76 0.18 6.96 -10.32
N ILE A 77 0.45 5.68 -10.04
CA ILE A 77 -0.24 4.97 -8.98
C ILE A 77 0.34 5.42 -7.62
N PRO A 78 -0.48 5.94 -6.71
CA PRO A 78 0.04 6.36 -5.41
C PRO A 78 0.51 5.18 -4.58
N VAL A 79 1.55 5.39 -3.79
CA VAL A 79 2.14 4.37 -2.95
C VAL A 79 2.15 4.84 -1.51
N MET A 80 1.60 4.04 -0.61
CA MET A 80 1.68 4.26 0.81
C MET A 80 2.70 3.28 1.38
N ALA A 81 3.81 3.80 1.87
CA ALA A 81 4.85 2.97 2.46
C ALA A 81 4.51 2.70 3.93
N VAL A 82 4.70 1.46 4.36
CA VAL A 82 4.42 1.06 5.73
C VAL A 82 5.67 0.40 6.29
N THR A 83 6.06 0.75 7.50
CA THR A 83 7.27 0.18 8.08
C THR A 83 7.07 -0.13 9.56
N ALA A 84 7.68 -1.20 10.04
CA ALA A 84 7.70 -1.52 11.45
C ALA A 84 8.79 -0.73 12.16
N TYR A 85 9.76 -0.21 11.43
CA TYR A 85 10.86 0.50 11.99
C TYR A 85 11.01 1.86 11.33
N ALA A 86 10.78 2.91 12.09
CA ALA A 86 10.88 4.25 11.56
C ALA A 86 12.17 4.89 12.06
N GLY A 87 13.27 4.51 11.46
CA GLY A 87 14.55 5.07 11.80
C GLY A 87 14.75 6.46 11.25
N LYS A 88 15.75 7.16 11.78
CA LYS A 88 16.02 8.47 11.29
C LYS A 88 16.42 8.43 9.84
N GLY A 89 15.87 9.30 9.03
CA GLY A 89 16.19 9.38 7.61
C GLY A 89 15.43 8.41 6.74
N ASP A 90 14.73 7.45 7.31
CA ASP A 90 14.01 6.48 6.51
C ASP A 90 12.86 7.11 5.74
N GLU A 91 12.12 7.99 6.38
CA GLU A 91 10.99 8.63 5.71
C GLU A 91 11.47 9.45 4.50
N GLY A 92 12.55 10.20 4.66
CA GLY A 92 13.09 10.99 3.55
C GLY A 92 13.50 10.12 2.39
N ARG A 93 14.18 9.00 2.68
CA ARG A 93 14.65 8.09 1.65
C ARG A 93 13.48 7.44 0.92
N VAL A 94 12.46 7.05 1.66
CA VAL A 94 11.27 6.40 1.10
C VAL A 94 10.49 7.40 0.24
N ARG A 95 10.33 8.62 0.72
CA ARG A 95 9.62 9.63 -0.06
C ARG A 95 10.39 10.04 -1.30
N GLN A 96 11.72 10.09 -1.22
CA GLN A 96 12.52 10.38 -2.40
C GLN A 96 12.39 9.29 -3.46
N ALA A 97 12.17 8.05 -3.05
CA ALA A 97 11.94 6.97 -4.00
C ALA A 97 10.61 7.11 -4.72
N GLY A 98 9.68 7.87 -4.16
CA GLY A 98 8.41 8.15 -4.81
C GLY A 98 7.17 7.83 -3.98
N ALA A 99 7.33 7.48 -2.70
CA ALA A 99 6.16 7.19 -1.88
C ALA A 99 5.37 8.45 -1.60
N ASP A 100 4.06 8.34 -1.66
CA ASP A 100 3.16 9.45 -1.44
C ASP A 100 2.74 9.59 0.03
N ALA A 101 2.89 8.52 0.79
CA ALA A 101 2.62 8.54 2.22
C ALA A 101 3.56 7.57 2.92
N TYR A 102 3.80 7.80 4.19
CA TYR A 102 4.71 6.97 4.98
C TYR A 102 4.08 6.78 6.36
N VAL A 103 3.83 5.55 6.73
CA VAL A 103 3.14 5.23 7.98
C VAL A 103 3.93 4.17 8.73
N SER A 104 4.11 4.36 10.02
CA SER A 104 4.82 3.34 10.82
C SER A 104 3.83 2.47 11.57
N LYS A 105 4.19 1.19 11.71
CA LYS A 105 3.42 0.22 12.49
C LYS A 105 3.74 0.38 13.98
N PRO A 106 2.84 0.04 14.85
CA PRO A 106 1.47 -0.38 14.60
C PRO A 106 0.60 0.82 14.25
N ILE A 107 -0.38 0.60 13.35
CA ILE A 107 -1.19 1.69 12.87
C ILE A 107 -2.57 1.53 13.45
N SER A 108 -3.15 2.61 13.95
CA SER A 108 -4.54 2.54 14.39
C SER A 108 -5.44 2.36 13.18
N VAL A 109 -6.57 1.69 13.38
CA VAL A 109 -7.52 1.42 12.32
C VAL A 109 -7.98 2.71 11.64
N SER A 110 -8.35 3.70 12.43
CA SER A 110 -8.88 4.95 11.86
C SER A 110 -7.81 5.69 11.06
N ARG A 111 -6.58 5.72 11.54
CA ARG A 111 -5.50 6.39 10.82
C ARG A 111 -5.19 5.68 9.51
N PHE A 112 -5.23 4.36 9.54
CA PHE A 112 -4.94 3.58 8.34
C PHE A 112 -5.98 3.86 7.25
N VAL A 113 -7.25 3.77 7.60
CA VAL A 113 -8.33 4.00 6.64
C VAL A 113 -8.30 5.45 6.14
N THR A 114 -8.07 6.40 7.02
CA THR A 114 -8.00 7.80 6.63
C THR A 114 -6.86 8.03 5.63
N ALA A 115 -5.69 7.43 5.88
CA ALA A 115 -4.55 7.58 4.99
C ALA A 115 -4.83 6.95 3.63
N VAL A 116 -5.46 5.78 3.61
CA VAL A 116 -5.80 5.10 2.38
C VAL A 116 -6.77 5.94 1.56
N GLU A 117 -7.81 6.43 2.20
CA GLU A 117 -8.81 7.22 1.48
C GLU A 117 -8.26 8.58 1.04
N GLY A 118 -7.27 9.10 1.75
CA GLY A 118 -6.61 10.33 1.33
C GLY A 118 -5.86 10.18 0.02
N LEU A 119 -5.38 8.98 -0.28
CA LEU A 119 -4.65 8.72 -1.51
C LEU A 119 -5.53 8.13 -2.61
N ALA A 120 -6.45 7.26 -2.26
CA ALA A 120 -7.24 6.54 -3.24
C ALA A 120 -8.64 7.09 -3.42
N GLY A 121 -9.10 7.93 -2.52
CA GLY A 121 -10.48 8.38 -2.50
C GLY A 121 -11.36 7.37 -1.78
N PRO A 122 -12.66 7.60 -1.72
CA PRO A 122 -13.57 6.69 -1.01
C PRO A 122 -13.46 5.27 -1.53
N LEU A 123 -13.45 4.30 -0.63
CA LEU A 123 -13.10 2.94 -0.98
C LEU A 123 -14.21 2.15 -1.67
N GLY A 124 -15.38 2.60 -1.69
CA GLY A 124 -16.38 1.84 -2.41
C GLY A 124 -17.75 1.98 -1.86
N GLY A 125 -17.85 2.49 -0.72
CA GLY A 125 -19.14 2.80 -0.19
C GLY A 125 -19.95 1.70 0.33
N GLY A 126 -19.44 0.56 0.36
CA GLY A 126 -20.19 -0.50 0.94
C GLY A 126 -20.43 -0.28 2.40
N PHE A 127 -19.48 0.21 3.13
CA PHE A 127 -19.60 0.35 4.50
C PHE A 127 -19.87 1.76 4.77
N LYS A 128 -21.05 2.12 5.07
CA LYS A 128 -21.30 3.40 5.24
C LYS A 128 -21.50 3.76 6.50
N GLN A 129 -20.99 4.35 7.08
CA GLN A 129 -21.28 4.71 8.20
C GLN A 129 -22.17 5.56 8.13
N ALA A 130 -22.92 5.31 8.62
CA ALA A 130 -23.88 5.99 8.70
C ALA A 130 -23.63 7.21 9.06
N GLY A 131 -23.05 7.59 8.90
CA GLY A 131 -22.89 8.85 9.26
C GLY A 131 -22.30 9.29 9.51
#